data_5fe916b64e378fef5e3eec5490c4f2a8
#
_entry.id   5fe916b64e378fef5e3eec5490c4f2a8
#
_cell.length_a   1.000
_cell.length_b   1.000
_cell.length_c   1.000
_cell.angle_alpha   90.00
_cell.angle_beta   90.00
_cell.angle_gamma   90.00
#
_symmetry.space_group_name_H-M   'P 1'
#
loop_
_entity.id
_entity.type
_entity.pdbx_description
1 polymer ?
#
loop_
_entity_poly.entity_id
_entity_poly.type
_entity_poly.pdbx_seq_one_letter_code
_entity_poly.pdbx_strand_id
1 'polypeptide(L)'
;MKNIVVLGGSYAGVSSVHYLLKHVVPQLPDSSSYQVVLVTPSTEVVCRPATVRGLISDNLLRQDQLWTNIKNTLETLYSKDAFRFVHGKATALDTEARAVAVQLVGDSNNSERIEYHSLIIATGASTPSPLFSLNEDGAALKKTWAEFRKALPDAKHIVLTGGGATAVETAAELGEHLNGRPGWFGSKVAPIVKITLITSAPKILPGLRDSIAETAESYLTQLGVTVVKNIKVTGVSPEGSGATVLTTKTEVALSDGRTLDADIYIPAAGLTPNTSFVSQNLLAEDGRIKVDPSTARVEGAGPRVYAFGDASNLHRPFIYFLKLATPILGHNIKRDLLIAAGKDAESLAADKEWKTDPREAQLVTLGRNKAVGVVMGTKLPGWLVWWFKGRDAGVSMAGGLWGGKDF
;
A
#
# COMPACT_ATOMS: atom_id res chain seq x y z
N MET A 1 -28.68 -0.99 -15.44
CA MET A 1 -27.32 -0.43 -15.40
C MET A 1 -26.32 -1.58 -15.32
N LYS A 2 -25.28 -1.57 -16.15
CA LYS A 2 -24.20 -2.58 -16.14
C LYS A 2 -23.09 -2.07 -15.22
N ASN A 3 -23.03 -2.54 -13.98
CA ASN A 3 -22.04 -2.07 -13.01
C ASN A 3 -20.66 -2.67 -13.30
N ILE A 4 -19.64 -1.80 -13.41
CA ILE A 4 -18.22 -2.16 -13.34
C ILE A 4 -17.78 -1.85 -11.92
N VAL A 5 -17.74 -2.88 -11.07
CA VAL A 5 -17.46 -2.71 -9.64
C VAL A 5 -15.96 -2.76 -9.38
N VAL A 6 -15.44 -1.78 -8.64
CA VAL A 6 -14.05 -1.71 -8.20
C VAL A 6 -14.04 -1.76 -6.67
N LEU A 7 -13.38 -2.76 -6.09
CA LEU A 7 -13.24 -2.92 -4.65
C LEU A 7 -11.89 -2.39 -4.19
N GLY A 8 -11.90 -1.34 -3.38
CA GLY A 8 -10.71 -0.69 -2.84
C GLY A 8 -10.41 0.68 -3.46
N GLY A 9 -10.34 1.71 -2.60
CA GLY A 9 -10.20 3.13 -2.99
C GLY A 9 -8.79 3.69 -2.81
N SER A 10 -7.74 2.85 -2.97
CA SER A 10 -6.35 3.30 -2.93
C SER A 10 -5.72 3.25 -4.34
N TYR A 11 -4.40 3.19 -4.44
CA TYR A 11 -3.65 3.29 -5.70
C TYR A 11 -4.26 2.46 -6.85
N ALA A 12 -4.42 1.15 -6.66
CA ALA A 12 -4.89 0.26 -7.71
C ALA A 12 -6.34 0.55 -8.11
N GLY A 13 -7.23 0.72 -7.14
CA GLY A 13 -8.64 0.98 -7.42
C GLY A 13 -8.89 2.35 -8.05
N VAL A 14 -8.26 3.41 -7.51
CA VAL A 14 -8.40 4.77 -8.08
C VAL A 14 -7.85 4.85 -9.50
N SER A 15 -6.68 4.23 -9.76
CA SER A 15 -6.13 4.11 -11.11
C SER A 15 -7.10 3.40 -12.07
N SER A 16 -7.71 2.30 -11.59
CA SER A 16 -8.69 1.55 -12.38
C SER A 16 -9.93 2.40 -12.69
N VAL A 17 -10.47 3.12 -11.69
CA VAL A 17 -11.63 4.01 -11.89
C VAL A 17 -11.34 5.08 -12.94
N HIS A 18 -10.21 5.78 -12.82
CA HIS A 18 -9.84 6.80 -13.80
C HIS A 18 -9.66 6.21 -15.20
N TYR A 19 -8.95 5.09 -15.31
CA TYR A 19 -8.71 4.47 -16.61
C TYR A 19 -10.01 3.97 -17.26
N LEU A 20 -10.89 3.35 -16.48
CA LEU A 20 -12.19 2.90 -16.95
C LEU A 20 -13.04 4.04 -17.48
N LEU A 21 -13.18 5.12 -16.72
CA LEU A 21 -14.04 6.26 -17.06
C LEU A 21 -13.49 7.10 -18.21
N LYS A 22 -12.16 7.16 -18.38
CA LYS A 22 -11.54 7.93 -19.47
C LYS A 22 -11.34 7.15 -20.77
N HIS A 23 -11.00 5.85 -20.67
CA HIS A 23 -10.47 5.10 -21.80
C HIS A 23 -11.24 3.83 -22.14
N VAL A 24 -12.12 3.35 -21.26
CA VAL A 24 -12.88 2.11 -21.49
C VAL A 24 -14.34 2.43 -21.76
N VAL A 25 -15.06 2.95 -20.78
CA VAL A 25 -16.51 3.19 -20.86
C VAL A 25 -16.90 4.03 -22.08
N PRO A 26 -16.23 5.16 -22.43
CA PRO A 26 -16.59 5.96 -23.58
C PRO A 26 -16.47 5.25 -24.93
N GLN A 27 -15.76 4.10 -24.98
CA GLN A 27 -15.54 3.33 -26.19
C GLN A 27 -16.48 2.10 -26.31
N LEU A 28 -17.34 1.89 -25.31
CA LEU A 28 -18.30 0.79 -25.32
C LEU A 28 -19.56 1.16 -26.09
N PRO A 29 -20.19 0.22 -26.81
CA PRO A 29 -21.53 0.39 -27.31
C PRO A 29 -22.48 0.69 -26.15
N ASP A 30 -23.38 1.66 -26.34
CA ASP A 30 -24.33 2.09 -25.30
C ASP A 30 -23.63 2.42 -23.96
N SER A 31 -22.63 3.30 -24.04
CA SER A 31 -21.79 3.71 -22.91
C SER A 31 -22.59 4.23 -21.71
N SER A 32 -23.77 4.83 -21.97
CA SER A 32 -24.70 5.32 -20.93
C SER A 32 -25.34 4.19 -20.10
N SER A 33 -25.30 2.95 -20.56
CA SER A 33 -25.77 1.79 -19.82
C SER A 33 -24.76 1.27 -18.77
N TYR A 34 -23.53 1.79 -18.75
CA TYR A 34 -22.49 1.37 -17.84
C TYR A 34 -22.26 2.39 -16.73
N GLN A 35 -22.06 1.90 -15.51
CA GLN A 35 -21.66 2.72 -14.35
C GLN A 35 -20.45 2.09 -13.66
N VAL A 36 -19.43 2.89 -13.33
CA VAL A 36 -18.30 2.46 -12.49
C VAL A 36 -18.66 2.70 -11.03
N VAL A 37 -18.64 1.63 -10.23
CA VAL A 37 -18.99 1.67 -8.80
C VAL A 37 -17.73 1.42 -7.98
N LEU A 38 -17.25 2.41 -7.22
CA LEU A 38 -16.12 2.26 -6.30
C LEU A 38 -16.62 1.96 -4.89
N VAL A 39 -16.23 0.82 -4.34
CA VAL A 39 -16.51 0.41 -2.96
C VAL A 39 -15.24 0.54 -2.13
N THR A 40 -15.26 1.35 -1.08
CA THR A 40 -14.11 1.55 -0.20
C THR A 40 -14.53 1.94 1.22
N PRO A 41 -13.82 1.47 2.27
CA PRO A 41 -14.14 1.82 3.65
C PRO A 41 -13.70 3.24 4.05
N SER A 42 -12.99 3.96 3.18
CA SER A 42 -12.54 5.33 3.47
C SER A 42 -12.93 6.29 2.35
N THR A 43 -13.37 7.49 2.73
CA THR A 43 -13.60 8.63 1.83
C THR A 43 -12.31 9.36 1.45
N GLU A 44 -11.23 9.07 2.17
CA GLU A 44 -9.91 9.65 1.96
C GLU A 44 -8.89 8.59 1.54
N VAL A 45 -7.85 9.02 0.86
CA VAL A 45 -6.64 8.22 0.62
C VAL A 45 -5.44 8.90 1.23
N VAL A 46 -4.46 8.11 1.62
CA VAL A 46 -3.18 8.59 2.14
C VAL A 46 -2.03 8.23 1.19
N CYS A 47 -1.08 9.13 1.03
CA CYS A 47 0.16 8.82 0.32
C CYS A 47 1.00 7.84 1.15
N ARG A 48 0.84 6.53 0.91
CA ARG A 48 1.49 5.46 1.71
C ARG A 48 3.01 5.57 1.80
N PRO A 49 3.77 5.92 0.74
CA PRO A 49 5.22 6.13 0.87
C PRO A 49 5.58 7.23 1.86
N ALA A 50 4.73 8.22 2.03
CA ALA A 50 4.95 9.36 2.90
C ALA A 50 4.47 9.14 4.36
N THR A 51 3.75 8.05 4.64
CA THR A 51 3.25 7.75 5.99
C THR A 51 4.37 7.62 7.00
N VAL A 52 5.51 7.05 6.63
CA VAL A 52 6.70 6.88 7.50
C VAL A 52 7.22 8.20 8.08
N ARG A 53 6.98 9.32 7.41
CA ARG A 53 7.31 10.66 7.85
C ARG A 53 6.10 11.34 8.50
N GLY A 54 4.95 11.25 7.86
CA GLY A 54 3.71 11.87 8.31
C GLY A 54 3.23 11.37 9.67
N LEU A 55 3.44 10.10 10.00
CA LEU A 55 3.06 9.53 11.30
C LEU A 55 3.87 10.10 12.49
N ILE A 56 5.06 10.66 12.23
CA ILE A 56 5.96 11.15 13.29
C ILE A 56 5.62 12.59 13.69
N SER A 57 5.43 13.48 12.72
CA SER A 57 5.17 14.90 13.01
C SER A 57 4.64 15.67 11.81
N ASP A 58 3.69 16.58 12.04
CA ASP A 58 3.19 17.51 11.02
C ASP A 58 4.24 18.53 10.57
N ASN A 59 5.26 18.79 11.40
CA ASN A 59 6.40 19.63 11.02
C ASN A 59 7.30 18.96 9.98
N LEU A 60 7.28 17.63 9.89
CA LEU A 60 8.05 16.90 8.89
C LEU A 60 7.33 16.81 7.56
N LEU A 61 6.00 16.67 7.60
CA LEU A 61 5.15 16.62 6.43
C LEU A 61 3.71 17.00 6.81
N ARG A 62 3.19 18.03 6.16
CA ARG A 62 1.86 18.56 6.47
C ARG A 62 0.76 17.56 6.10
N GLN A 63 -0.29 17.49 6.92
CA GLN A 63 -1.42 16.56 6.73
C GLN A 63 -2.17 16.81 5.42
N ASP A 64 -2.35 18.07 5.01
CA ASP A 64 -3.02 18.43 3.77
C ASP A 64 -2.28 17.97 2.50
N GLN A 65 -0.98 17.68 2.60
CA GLN A 65 -0.19 17.08 1.53
C GLN A 65 -0.29 15.56 1.47
N LEU A 66 -0.55 14.93 2.63
CA LEU A 66 -0.63 13.47 2.78
C LEU A 66 -1.97 12.91 2.34
N TRP A 67 -3.04 13.63 2.64
CA TRP A 67 -4.41 13.15 2.50
C TRP A 67 -5.11 13.81 1.31
N THR A 68 -5.89 13.00 0.60
CA THR A 68 -6.77 13.47 -0.48
C THR A 68 -8.16 12.91 -0.23
N ASN A 69 -9.19 13.77 -0.21
CA ASN A 69 -10.58 13.30 -0.20
C ASN A 69 -10.93 12.76 -1.58
N ILE A 70 -10.79 11.43 -1.72
CA ILE A 70 -10.96 10.76 -3.00
C ILE A 70 -12.43 10.69 -3.43
N LYS A 71 -13.36 10.63 -2.47
CA LYS A 71 -14.78 10.71 -2.77
C LYS A 71 -15.11 12.02 -3.49
N ASN A 72 -14.78 13.15 -2.87
CA ASN A 72 -15.05 14.46 -3.46
C ASN A 72 -14.32 14.64 -4.79
N THR A 73 -13.06 14.17 -4.89
CA THR A 73 -12.28 14.27 -6.13
C THR A 73 -12.97 13.55 -7.29
N LEU A 74 -13.39 12.30 -7.08
CA LEU A 74 -14.01 11.50 -8.14
C LEU A 74 -15.43 12.00 -8.46
N GLU A 75 -16.24 12.37 -7.46
CA GLU A 75 -17.58 12.92 -7.66
C GLU A 75 -17.58 14.31 -8.35
N THR A 76 -16.48 15.06 -8.25
CA THR A 76 -16.28 16.32 -8.99
C THR A 76 -15.89 16.06 -10.44
N LEU A 77 -15.06 15.03 -10.68
CA LEU A 77 -14.54 14.73 -12.02
C LEU A 77 -15.54 13.98 -12.91
N TYR A 78 -16.45 13.20 -12.32
CA TYR A 78 -17.32 12.29 -13.05
C TYR A 78 -18.79 12.48 -12.66
N SER A 79 -19.68 12.37 -13.64
CA SER A 79 -21.12 12.47 -13.42
C SER A 79 -21.65 11.30 -12.59
N LYS A 80 -22.76 11.51 -11.89
CA LYS A 80 -23.44 10.48 -11.09
C LYS A 80 -23.98 9.31 -11.91
N ASP A 81 -24.24 9.54 -13.19
CA ASP A 81 -24.68 8.46 -14.08
C ASP A 81 -23.52 7.54 -14.47
N ALA A 82 -22.31 8.09 -14.63
CA ALA A 82 -21.11 7.33 -14.97
C ALA A 82 -20.38 6.72 -13.75
N PHE A 83 -20.47 7.38 -12.59
CA PHE A 83 -19.72 7.00 -11.39
C PHE A 83 -20.57 7.00 -10.13
N ARG A 84 -20.40 5.96 -9.30
CA ARG A 84 -21.01 5.85 -7.98
C ARG A 84 -19.96 5.51 -6.93
N PHE A 85 -19.94 6.29 -5.85
CA PHE A 85 -19.11 6.00 -4.67
C PHE A 85 -19.95 5.27 -3.62
N VAL A 86 -19.47 4.13 -3.11
CA VAL A 86 -20.07 3.36 -2.03
C VAL A 86 -19.11 3.34 -0.84
N HIS A 87 -19.48 4.01 0.24
CA HIS A 87 -18.70 4.04 1.48
C HIS A 87 -18.97 2.77 2.28
N GLY A 88 -18.19 1.74 2.02
CA GLY A 88 -18.41 0.42 2.60
C GLY A 88 -17.24 -0.53 2.39
N LYS A 89 -17.33 -1.68 3.04
CA LYS A 89 -16.34 -2.76 2.99
C LYS A 89 -16.97 -4.02 2.39
N ALA A 90 -16.33 -4.63 1.40
CA ALA A 90 -16.75 -5.92 0.87
C ALA A 90 -16.60 -7.00 1.95
N THR A 91 -17.66 -7.78 2.16
CA THR A 91 -17.75 -8.83 3.20
C THR A 91 -17.93 -10.23 2.64
N ALA A 92 -18.48 -10.36 1.42
CA ALA A 92 -18.57 -11.63 0.70
C ALA A 92 -18.58 -11.40 -0.81
N LEU A 93 -17.97 -12.29 -1.55
CA LEU A 93 -18.01 -12.36 -3.00
C LEU A 93 -18.73 -13.63 -3.45
N ASP A 94 -19.83 -13.46 -4.16
CA ASP A 94 -20.58 -14.53 -4.83
C ASP A 94 -20.28 -14.47 -6.33
N THR A 95 -19.44 -15.38 -6.81
CA THR A 95 -19.02 -15.42 -8.22
C THR A 95 -20.07 -16.02 -9.13
N GLU A 96 -20.96 -16.90 -8.62
CA GLU A 96 -22.04 -17.52 -9.39
C GLU A 96 -23.17 -16.52 -9.62
N ALA A 97 -23.64 -15.87 -8.55
CA ALA A 97 -24.66 -14.83 -8.64
C ALA A 97 -24.11 -13.48 -9.13
N ARG A 98 -22.78 -13.37 -9.36
CA ARG A 98 -22.07 -12.17 -9.78
C ARG A 98 -22.41 -10.95 -8.93
N ALA A 99 -22.23 -11.09 -7.61
CA ALA A 99 -22.58 -10.06 -6.65
C ALA A 99 -21.54 -9.96 -5.52
N VAL A 100 -21.43 -8.77 -4.95
CA VAL A 100 -20.63 -8.48 -3.76
C VAL A 100 -21.55 -8.01 -2.65
N ALA A 101 -21.42 -8.61 -1.46
CA ALA A 101 -22.01 -8.07 -0.25
C ALA A 101 -21.09 -6.98 0.33
N VAL A 102 -21.66 -5.84 0.65
CA VAL A 102 -20.95 -4.66 1.15
C VAL A 102 -21.58 -4.20 2.45
N GLN A 103 -20.78 -4.18 3.52
CA GLN A 103 -21.15 -3.54 4.79
C GLN A 103 -20.91 -2.05 4.69
N LEU A 104 -21.94 -1.23 4.85
CA LEU A 104 -21.81 0.24 4.79
C LEU A 104 -21.15 0.78 6.05
N VAL A 105 -20.29 1.78 5.90
CA VAL A 105 -19.64 2.47 7.02
C VAL A 105 -20.66 3.38 7.73
N GLY A 106 -20.66 3.34 9.07
CA GLY A 106 -21.54 4.14 9.92
C GLY A 106 -22.83 3.44 10.33
N ASP A 107 -23.18 2.31 9.73
CA ASP A 107 -24.35 1.51 10.10
C ASP A 107 -24.03 0.02 9.98
N SER A 108 -23.74 -0.63 11.11
CA SER A 108 -23.38 -2.04 11.15
C SER A 108 -24.51 -3.00 10.73
N ASN A 109 -25.76 -2.51 10.71
CA ASN A 109 -26.92 -3.31 10.32
C ASN A 109 -27.30 -3.08 8.84
N ASN A 110 -26.67 -2.14 8.15
CA ASN A 110 -26.99 -1.80 6.77
C ASN A 110 -25.95 -2.39 5.81
N SER A 111 -26.35 -3.42 5.08
CA SER A 111 -25.56 -4.04 4.04
C SER A 111 -26.22 -3.84 2.68
N GLU A 112 -25.42 -3.64 1.65
CA GLU A 112 -25.86 -3.56 0.27
C GLU A 112 -25.31 -4.75 -0.52
N ARG A 113 -26.16 -5.37 -1.35
CA ARG A 113 -25.76 -6.37 -2.35
C ARG A 113 -25.64 -5.68 -3.69
N ILE A 114 -24.41 -5.64 -4.22
CA ILE A 114 -24.11 -4.99 -5.50
C ILE A 114 -23.84 -6.06 -6.57
N GLU A 115 -24.69 -6.13 -7.58
CA GLU A 115 -24.46 -6.99 -8.75
C GLU A 115 -23.46 -6.34 -9.70
N TYR A 116 -22.57 -7.15 -10.29
CA TYR A 116 -21.55 -6.66 -11.21
C TYR A 116 -21.64 -7.30 -12.60
N HIS A 117 -21.49 -6.48 -13.61
CA HIS A 117 -21.23 -6.91 -14.99
C HIS A 117 -19.73 -7.20 -15.19
N SER A 118 -18.87 -6.43 -14.52
CA SER A 118 -17.44 -6.66 -14.40
C SER A 118 -16.96 -6.31 -12.99
N LEU A 119 -15.93 -7.00 -12.48
CA LEU A 119 -15.40 -6.80 -11.12
C LEU A 119 -13.89 -6.65 -11.16
N ILE A 120 -13.37 -5.65 -10.43
CA ILE A 120 -11.94 -5.45 -10.17
C ILE A 120 -11.72 -5.49 -8.67
N ILE A 121 -10.94 -6.45 -8.19
CA ILE A 121 -10.57 -6.59 -6.78
C ILE A 121 -9.22 -5.91 -6.57
N ALA A 122 -9.23 -4.75 -5.89
CA ALA A 122 -8.08 -3.89 -5.65
C ALA A 122 -7.96 -3.50 -4.17
N THR A 123 -8.38 -4.39 -3.27
CA THR A 123 -8.47 -4.19 -1.82
C THR A 123 -7.12 -4.05 -1.12
N GLY A 124 -6.04 -4.38 -1.80
CA GLY A 124 -4.67 -4.20 -1.30
C GLY A 124 -4.31 -5.16 -0.16
N ALA A 125 -3.42 -4.72 0.72
CA ALA A 125 -2.94 -5.47 1.86
C ALA A 125 -2.75 -4.59 3.09
N SER A 126 -2.86 -5.21 4.26
CA SER A 126 -2.69 -4.60 5.58
C SER A 126 -1.35 -4.98 6.19
N THR A 127 -0.84 -4.14 7.10
CA THR A 127 0.31 -4.41 7.94
C THR A 127 -0.14 -4.80 9.35
N PRO A 128 0.66 -5.54 10.13
CA PRO A 128 0.36 -5.83 11.53
C PRO A 128 0.16 -4.55 12.35
N SER A 129 1.02 -3.55 12.16
CA SER A 129 0.84 -2.25 12.82
C SER A 129 -0.21 -1.40 12.12
N PRO A 130 -1.19 -0.84 12.83
CA PRO A 130 -2.18 0.07 12.28
C PRO A 130 -1.60 1.42 11.85
N LEU A 131 -0.33 1.71 12.17
CA LEU A 131 0.35 2.94 11.76
C LEU A 131 0.51 3.09 10.23
N PHE A 132 0.52 1.98 9.47
CA PHE A 132 0.85 1.97 8.05
C PHE A 132 -0.30 1.59 7.12
N SER A 133 -1.45 1.22 7.67
CA SER A 133 -2.58 0.69 6.91
C SER A 133 -3.83 1.55 7.04
N LEU A 134 -4.44 1.86 5.91
CA LEU A 134 -5.74 2.52 5.84
C LEU A 134 -6.81 1.45 5.57
N ASN A 135 -7.18 0.69 6.60
CA ASN A 135 -8.15 -0.41 6.50
C ASN A 135 -9.59 0.01 6.87
N GLU A 136 -9.70 1.18 7.47
CA GLU A 136 -10.93 1.83 7.91
C GLU A 136 -10.99 3.27 7.38
N ASP A 137 -11.85 4.10 7.92
CA ASP A 137 -11.90 5.52 7.57
C ASP A 137 -10.58 6.23 7.96
N GLY A 138 -10.21 7.26 7.20
CA GLY A 138 -9.02 8.09 7.44
C GLY A 138 -8.97 8.68 8.86
N ALA A 139 -10.11 8.94 9.48
CA ALA A 139 -10.18 9.43 10.86
C ALA A 139 -9.55 8.46 11.87
N ALA A 140 -9.73 7.15 11.70
CA ALA A 140 -9.15 6.13 12.57
C ALA A 140 -7.61 6.15 12.50
N LEU A 141 -7.04 6.22 11.29
CA LEU A 141 -5.59 6.28 11.12
C LEU A 141 -5.00 7.60 11.66
N LYS A 142 -5.66 8.73 11.46
CA LYS A 142 -5.25 10.03 12.02
C LYS A 142 -5.24 10.01 13.55
N LYS A 143 -6.24 9.39 14.19
CA LYS A 143 -6.29 9.16 15.63
C LYS A 143 -5.11 8.30 16.10
N THR A 144 -4.86 7.20 15.42
CA THR A 144 -3.72 6.30 15.68
C THR A 144 -2.37 7.07 15.65
N TRP A 145 -2.18 7.94 14.66
CA TRP A 145 -0.97 8.77 14.58
C TRP A 145 -0.89 9.80 15.70
N ALA A 146 -2.01 10.38 16.11
CA ALA A 146 -2.03 11.33 17.22
C ALA A 146 -1.62 10.66 18.54
N GLU A 147 -2.11 9.45 18.81
CA GLU A 147 -1.71 8.65 19.98
C GLU A 147 -0.23 8.27 19.94
N PHE A 148 0.26 7.81 18.79
CA PHE A 148 1.68 7.51 18.60
C PHE A 148 2.58 8.71 18.84
N ARG A 149 2.27 9.87 18.26
CA ARG A 149 3.03 11.13 18.43
C ARG A 149 3.06 11.61 19.87
N LYS A 150 1.96 11.41 20.61
CA LYS A 150 1.89 11.78 22.03
C LYS A 150 2.84 10.95 22.88
N ALA A 151 3.11 9.70 22.49
CA ALA A 151 4.01 8.81 23.25
C ALA A 151 5.49 9.00 22.89
N LEU A 152 5.83 9.58 21.74
CA LEU A 152 7.22 9.70 21.27
C LEU A 152 8.15 10.46 22.24
N PRO A 153 7.75 11.60 22.86
CA PRO A 153 8.64 12.37 23.74
C PRO A 153 9.11 11.62 24.97
N ASP A 154 8.29 10.68 25.48
CA ASP A 154 8.56 9.91 26.70
C ASP A 154 9.29 8.60 26.41
N ALA A 155 9.38 8.18 25.15
CA ALA A 155 10.01 6.94 24.75
C ALA A 155 11.52 6.98 24.93
N LYS A 156 12.07 5.98 25.61
CA LYS A 156 13.52 5.75 25.81
C LYS A 156 14.06 4.65 24.91
N HIS A 157 13.22 3.66 24.60
CA HIS A 157 13.56 2.57 23.69
C HIS A 157 12.41 2.25 22.75
N ILE A 158 12.64 2.40 21.45
CA ILE A 158 11.72 2.03 20.38
C ILE A 158 12.29 0.80 19.66
N VAL A 159 11.47 -0.26 19.55
CA VAL A 159 11.83 -1.48 18.85
C VAL A 159 10.96 -1.62 17.61
N LEU A 160 11.59 -1.76 16.44
CA LEU A 160 10.92 -2.02 15.16
C LEU A 160 11.28 -3.45 14.70
N THR A 161 10.30 -4.14 14.11
CA THR A 161 10.56 -5.41 13.43
C THR A 161 10.22 -5.35 11.95
N GLY A 162 11.16 -5.88 11.14
CA GLY A 162 11.07 -5.93 9.69
C GLY A 162 12.34 -5.41 9.03
N GLY A 163 12.73 -6.03 7.92
CA GLY A 163 13.88 -5.61 7.11
C GLY A 163 13.48 -4.88 5.83
N GLY A 164 12.18 -4.67 5.57
CA GLY A 164 11.67 -4.01 4.37
C GLY A 164 11.77 -2.49 4.41
N ALA A 165 11.42 -1.84 3.28
CA ALA A 165 11.50 -0.38 3.15
C ALA A 165 10.74 0.36 4.25
N THR A 166 9.52 -0.05 4.59
CA THR A 166 8.72 0.63 5.62
C THR A 166 9.42 0.66 6.98
N ALA A 167 9.97 -0.47 7.43
CA ALA A 167 10.70 -0.54 8.69
C ALA A 167 11.98 0.32 8.67
N VAL A 168 12.74 0.23 7.58
CA VAL A 168 14.00 0.96 7.39
C VAL A 168 13.76 2.47 7.32
N GLU A 169 12.78 2.91 6.55
CA GLU A 169 12.40 4.33 6.43
C GLU A 169 11.87 4.87 7.75
N THR A 170 11.00 4.11 8.45
CA THR A 170 10.48 4.54 9.77
C THR A 170 11.59 4.64 10.81
N ALA A 171 12.51 3.68 10.86
CA ALA A 171 13.64 3.72 11.77
C ALA A 171 14.55 4.92 11.49
N ALA A 172 14.78 5.26 10.21
CA ALA A 172 15.57 6.40 9.82
C ALA A 172 14.90 7.75 10.17
N GLU A 173 13.60 7.88 9.91
CA GLU A 173 12.84 9.10 10.25
C GLU A 173 12.75 9.30 11.77
N LEU A 174 12.52 8.22 12.55
CA LEU A 174 12.56 8.25 14.01
C LEU A 174 13.95 8.61 14.53
N GLY A 175 15.00 7.98 13.99
CA GLY A 175 16.39 8.27 14.36
C GLY A 175 16.75 9.73 14.14
N GLU A 176 16.42 10.28 12.98
CA GLU A 176 16.68 11.69 12.70
C GLU A 176 15.84 12.65 13.56
N HIS A 177 14.57 12.31 13.80
CA HIS A 177 13.65 13.15 14.55
C HIS A 177 14.00 13.20 16.05
N LEU A 178 14.32 12.06 16.65
CA LEU A 178 14.54 11.94 18.10
C LEU A 178 16.02 12.12 18.50
N ASN A 179 16.95 11.69 17.66
CA ASN A 179 18.39 11.73 17.96
C ASN A 179 19.13 12.83 17.18
N GLY A 180 18.47 13.44 16.18
CA GLY A 180 19.11 14.44 15.34
C GLY A 180 20.01 13.83 14.24
N ARG A 181 20.89 14.66 13.71
CA ARG A 181 21.86 14.29 12.66
C ARG A 181 23.29 14.41 13.19
N PRO A 182 24.23 13.64 12.62
CA PRO A 182 25.65 13.89 12.89
C PRO A 182 26.01 15.33 12.56
N GLY A 183 26.82 15.96 13.40
CA GLY A 183 27.42 17.25 13.09
C GLY A 183 28.32 17.19 11.85
N TRP A 184 28.75 18.36 11.36
CA TRP A 184 29.56 18.47 10.13
C TRP A 184 30.79 17.55 10.11
N PHE A 185 31.44 17.35 11.29
CA PHE A 185 32.61 16.46 11.45
C PHE A 185 32.27 15.16 12.19
N GLY A 186 31.00 14.93 12.54
CA GLY A 186 30.57 13.77 13.31
C GLY A 186 30.27 12.57 12.39
N SER A 187 30.74 11.37 12.78
CA SER A 187 30.45 10.12 12.06
C SER A 187 29.08 9.54 12.41
N LYS A 188 28.58 9.81 13.63
CA LYS A 188 27.27 9.35 14.14
C LYS A 188 26.78 10.24 15.28
N VAL A 189 25.47 10.19 15.56
CA VAL A 189 24.87 10.84 16.73
C VAL A 189 25.14 10.03 18.01
N ALA A 190 25.18 10.71 19.18
CA ALA A 190 24.99 10.06 20.47
C ALA A 190 23.46 9.93 20.67
N PRO A 191 22.88 8.74 20.66
CA PRO A 191 21.43 8.60 20.66
C PRO A 191 20.84 9.00 22.01
N ILE A 192 19.83 9.87 21.99
CA ILE A 192 19.00 10.24 23.14
C ILE A 192 17.97 9.14 23.39
N VAL A 193 17.38 8.62 22.31
CA VAL A 193 16.43 7.51 22.32
C VAL A 193 17.07 6.31 21.64
N LYS A 194 17.07 5.17 22.32
CA LYS A 194 17.53 3.90 21.76
C LYS A 194 16.50 3.43 20.70
N ILE A 195 16.97 3.17 19.48
CA ILE A 195 16.14 2.64 18.41
C ILE A 195 16.77 1.34 17.91
N THR A 196 16.01 0.25 17.97
CA THR A 196 16.48 -1.07 17.54
C THR A 196 15.61 -1.58 16.39
N LEU A 197 16.22 -1.84 15.24
CA LEU A 197 15.57 -2.44 14.07
C LEU A 197 15.97 -3.92 13.98
N ILE A 198 15.01 -4.82 14.09
CA ILE A 198 15.21 -6.27 14.09
C ILE A 198 14.73 -6.86 12.77
N THR A 199 15.57 -7.67 12.14
CA THR A 199 15.18 -8.41 10.92
C THR A 199 15.62 -9.89 11.01
N SER A 200 14.76 -10.79 10.59
CA SER A 200 15.09 -12.22 10.45
C SER A 200 15.99 -12.52 9.26
N ALA A 201 16.11 -11.58 8.33
CA ALA A 201 16.98 -11.70 7.16
C ALA A 201 18.46 -11.38 7.52
N PRO A 202 19.43 -11.88 6.73
CA PRO A 202 20.84 -11.56 6.92
C PRO A 202 21.20 -10.12 6.62
N LYS A 203 20.31 -9.36 6.00
CA LYS A 203 20.47 -7.92 5.71
C LYS A 203 19.11 -7.20 5.75
N ILE A 204 19.13 -5.90 5.95
CA ILE A 204 17.99 -5.04 5.67
C ILE A 204 17.79 -4.90 4.15
N LEU A 205 16.59 -4.49 3.72
CA LEU A 205 16.24 -4.37 2.30
C LEU A 205 16.57 -5.64 1.50
N PRO A 206 16.06 -6.82 1.91
CA PRO A 206 16.53 -8.11 1.38
C PRO A 206 16.30 -8.26 -0.13
N GLY A 207 15.37 -7.51 -0.72
CA GLY A 207 15.14 -7.48 -2.18
C GLY A 207 16.12 -6.63 -2.97
N LEU A 208 17.09 -5.98 -2.32
CA LEU A 208 18.12 -5.16 -2.95
C LEU A 208 19.51 -5.79 -2.78
N ARG A 209 20.44 -5.46 -3.68
CA ARG A 209 21.84 -5.92 -3.63
C ARG A 209 22.56 -5.44 -2.37
N ASP A 210 23.59 -6.18 -1.95
CA ASP A 210 24.31 -5.96 -0.69
C ASP A 210 24.85 -4.54 -0.55
N SER A 211 25.47 -4.00 -1.59
CA SER A 211 26.05 -2.65 -1.56
C SER A 211 25.04 -1.52 -1.28
N ILE A 212 23.75 -1.75 -1.52
CA ILE A 212 22.68 -0.79 -1.20
C ILE A 212 22.20 -1.00 0.24
N ALA A 213 22.04 -2.27 0.65
CA ALA A 213 21.68 -2.62 2.02
C ALA A 213 22.74 -2.13 3.02
N GLU A 214 24.01 -2.33 2.75
CA GLU A 214 25.14 -1.85 3.56
C GLU A 214 25.18 -0.32 3.65
N THR A 215 24.95 0.38 2.53
CA THR A 215 24.87 1.84 2.52
C THR A 215 23.70 2.33 3.40
N ALA A 216 22.54 1.68 3.30
CA ALA A 216 21.37 2.01 4.12
C ALA A 216 21.62 1.73 5.62
N GLU A 217 22.25 0.61 5.95
CA GLU A 217 22.62 0.25 7.33
C GLU A 217 23.62 1.26 7.93
N SER A 218 24.61 1.69 7.13
CA SER A 218 25.53 2.75 7.53
C SER A 218 24.80 4.05 7.88
N TYR A 219 23.83 4.48 7.08
CA TYR A 219 23.04 5.68 7.37
C TYR A 219 22.17 5.52 8.62
N LEU A 220 21.56 4.35 8.84
CA LEU A 220 20.82 4.06 10.08
C LEU A 220 21.73 4.17 11.30
N THR A 221 22.92 3.59 11.23
CA THR A 221 23.92 3.68 12.32
C THR A 221 24.33 5.13 12.61
N GLN A 222 24.49 5.95 11.57
CA GLN A 222 24.76 7.38 11.74
C GLN A 222 23.65 8.12 12.49
N LEU A 223 22.39 7.68 12.34
CA LEU A 223 21.22 8.23 13.03
C LEU A 223 20.96 7.59 14.41
N GLY A 224 21.91 6.79 14.92
CA GLY A 224 21.81 6.15 16.22
C GLY A 224 20.88 4.93 16.26
N VAL A 225 20.54 4.36 15.11
CA VAL A 225 19.73 3.13 15.03
C VAL A 225 20.64 1.90 15.08
N THR A 226 20.31 0.95 15.95
CA THR A 226 20.96 -0.36 16.01
C THR A 226 20.21 -1.36 15.15
N VAL A 227 20.89 -2.00 14.21
CA VAL A 227 20.32 -3.05 13.35
C VAL A 227 20.71 -4.43 13.87
N VAL A 228 19.72 -5.26 14.15
CA VAL A 228 19.90 -6.66 14.61
C VAL A 228 19.40 -7.59 13.50
N LYS A 229 20.31 -8.37 12.94
CA LYS A 229 20.06 -9.27 11.78
C LYS A 229 20.02 -10.74 12.18
N ASN A 230 19.41 -11.59 11.36
CA ASN A 230 19.27 -13.04 11.57
C ASN A 230 18.50 -13.39 12.87
N ILE A 231 17.69 -12.47 13.36
CA ILE A 231 16.91 -12.63 14.59
C ILE A 231 15.44 -12.40 14.27
N LYS A 232 14.59 -13.34 14.70
CA LYS A 232 13.13 -13.27 14.60
C LYS A 232 12.54 -12.85 15.93
N VAL A 233 11.54 -11.97 15.94
CA VAL A 233 10.67 -11.78 17.10
C VAL A 233 9.74 -12.97 17.18
N THR A 234 9.71 -13.66 18.33
CA THR A 234 8.92 -14.87 18.56
C THR A 234 7.66 -14.60 19.35
N GLY A 235 7.61 -13.49 20.08
CA GLY A 235 6.44 -13.08 20.86
C GLY A 235 6.59 -11.68 21.42
N VAL A 236 5.47 -11.12 21.87
CA VAL A 236 5.40 -9.83 22.59
C VAL A 236 4.47 -9.95 23.78
N SER A 237 4.79 -9.24 24.85
CA SER A 237 3.96 -9.16 26.06
C SER A 237 3.83 -7.68 26.48
N PRO A 238 2.62 -7.15 26.71
CA PRO A 238 1.32 -7.82 26.55
C PRO A 238 1.02 -8.24 25.11
N GLU A 239 0.13 -9.22 24.96
CA GLU A 239 -0.37 -9.64 23.65
C GLU A 239 -1.04 -8.45 22.92
N GLY A 240 -0.86 -8.37 21.61
CA GLY A 240 -1.39 -7.28 20.79
C GLY A 240 -0.57 -5.99 20.83
N SER A 241 0.54 -5.93 21.55
CA SER A 241 1.46 -4.79 21.53
C SER A 241 1.90 -4.45 20.12
N GLY A 242 1.84 -3.15 19.76
CA GLY A 242 2.17 -2.64 18.44
C GLY A 242 1.12 -2.88 17.36
N ALA A 243 0.12 -3.73 17.63
CA ALA A 243 -0.98 -4.04 16.72
C ALA A 243 -2.31 -3.44 17.21
N THR A 244 -2.82 -3.86 18.34
CA THR A 244 -4.05 -3.35 18.94
C THR A 244 -3.78 -2.34 20.05
N VAL A 245 -2.60 -2.40 20.69
CA VAL A 245 -2.14 -1.45 21.73
C VAL A 245 -0.79 -0.88 21.30
N LEU A 246 -0.78 0.38 20.85
CA LEU A 246 0.39 0.98 20.21
C LEU A 246 1.47 1.46 21.16
N THR A 247 1.06 2.00 22.32
CA THR A 247 1.92 2.78 23.21
C THR A 247 1.95 2.19 24.61
N THR A 248 2.20 0.90 24.68
CA THR A 248 2.40 0.19 25.95
C THR A 248 3.82 -0.33 26.06
N LYS A 249 4.34 -0.37 27.28
CA LYS A 249 5.61 -1.04 27.55
C LYS A 249 5.49 -2.50 27.14
N THR A 250 6.43 -2.95 26.34
CA THR A 250 6.37 -4.23 25.65
C THR A 250 7.67 -5.02 25.87
N GLU A 251 7.56 -6.21 26.35
CA GLU A 251 8.64 -7.19 26.29
C GLU A 251 8.61 -7.86 24.91
N VAL A 252 9.72 -7.80 24.18
CA VAL A 252 9.88 -8.38 22.85
C VAL A 252 10.80 -9.58 22.93
N ALA A 253 10.26 -10.79 22.85
CA ALA A 253 11.00 -12.04 22.86
C ALA A 253 11.66 -12.34 21.52
N LEU A 254 12.92 -12.73 21.54
CA LEU A 254 13.76 -12.97 20.36
C LEU A 254 14.08 -14.47 20.20
N SER A 255 14.32 -14.89 18.95
CA SER A 255 14.60 -16.28 18.60
C SER A 255 15.94 -16.83 19.15
N ASP A 256 16.81 -15.97 19.67
CA ASP A 256 18.07 -16.33 20.31
C ASP A 256 17.94 -16.40 21.84
N GLY A 257 16.74 -16.32 22.40
CA GLY A 257 16.44 -16.40 23.82
C GLY A 257 16.55 -15.08 24.58
N ARG A 258 16.98 -14.00 23.94
CA ARG A 258 17.00 -12.65 24.54
C ARG A 258 15.60 -12.05 24.58
N THR A 259 15.39 -11.14 25.51
CA THR A 259 14.20 -10.28 25.60
C THR A 259 14.64 -8.81 25.56
N LEU A 260 13.88 -7.98 24.88
CA LEU A 260 14.09 -6.52 24.86
C LEU A 260 12.87 -5.81 25.45
N ASP A 261 13.11 -4.88 26.36
CA ASP A 261 12.08 -3.97 26.85
C ASP A 261 11.95 -2.80 25.86
N ALA A 262 10.75 -2.53 25.41
CA ALA A 262 10.43 -1.40 24.54
C ALA A 262 9.34 -0.55 25.17
N ASP A 263 9.48 0.78 25.08
CA ASP A 263 8.40 1.73 25.42
C ASP A 263 7.39 1.81 24.25
N ILE A 264 7.89 1.62 23.03
CA ILE A 264 7.07 1.53 21.81
C ILE A 264 7.60 0.37 20.96
N TYR A 265 6.69 -0.56 20.59
CA TYR A 265 6.97 -1.63 19.65
C TYR A 265 6.21 -1.41 18.33
N ILE A 266 6.93 -1.52 17.21
CA ILE A 266 6.38 -1.28 15.85
C ILE A 266 6.60 -2.52 14.97
N PRO A 267 5.60 -3.38 14.80
CA PRO A 267 5.68 -4.50 13.84
C PRO A 267 5.50 -3.99 12.41
N ALA A 268 6.58 -3.85 11.67
CA ALA A 268 6.61 -3.44 10.27
C ALA A 268 7.05 -4.57 9.32
N ALA A 269 6.84 -5.82 9.74
CA ALA A 269 7.10 -7.02 8.97
C ALA A 269 5.81 -7.70 8.55
N GLY A 270 5.77 -8.19 7.32
CA GLY A 270 4.65 -8.92 6.75
C GLY A 270 3.57 -8.00 6.17
N LEU A 271 2.86 -8.56 5.19
CA LEU A 271 1.66 -7.99 4.60
C LEU A 271 0.60 -9.09 4.60
N THR A 272 -0.61 -8.75 5.03
CA THR A 272 -1.77 -9.64 4.95
C THR A 272 -2.68 -9.11 3.84
N PRO A 273 -2.91 -9.86 2.75
CA PRO A 273 -3.84 -9.46 1.71
C PRO A 273 -5.25 -9.28 2.27
N ASN A 274 -5.94 -8.23 1.84
CA ASN A 274 -7.32 -7.93 2.24
C ASN A 274 -8.30 -8.74 1.39
N THR A 275 -8.31 -10.07 1.55
CA THR A 275 -9.02 -11.04 0.70
C THR A 275 -9.96 -11.96 1.48
N SER A 276 -10.22 -11.67 2.77
CA SER A 276 -11.05 -12.51 3.66
C SER A 276 -12.50 -12.73 3.17
N PHE A 277 -12.99 -11.86 2.27
CA PHE A 277 -14.31 -11.96 1.65
C PHE A 277 -14.33 -12.81 0.38
N VAL A 278 -13.17 -13.31 -0.06
CA VAL A 278 -13.00 -14.13 -1.28
C VAL A 278 -12.89 -15.60 -0.89
N SER A 279 -13.53 -16.48 -1.66
CA SER A 279 -13.46 -17.92 -1.44
C SER A 279 -12.04 -18.47 -1.56
N GLN A 280 -11.67 -19.41 -0.68
CA GLN A 280 -10.31 -19.95 -0.55
C GLN A 280 -9.77 -20.57 -1.85
N ASN A 281 -10.62 -21.16 -2.68
CA ASN A 281 -10.24 -21.76 -3.97
C ASN A 281 -9.69 -20.72 -4.99
N LEU A 282 -10.01 -19.44 -4.81
CA LEU A 282 -9.50 -18.34 -5.63
C LEU A 282 -8.20 -17.73 -5.06
N LEU A 283 -7.73 -18.19 -3.91
CA LEU A 283 -6.55 -17.67 -3.24
C LEU A 283 -5.31 -18.56 -3.45
N ALA A 284 -4.16 -17.93 -3.58
CA ALA A 284 -2.85 -18.57 -3.51
C ALA A 284 -2.48 -18.88 -2.05
N GLU A 285 -1.40 -19.64 -1.83
CA GLU A 285 -0.91 -20.01 -0.49
C GLU A 285 -0.57 -18.82 0.40
N ASP A 286 -0.17 -17.69 -0.18
CA ASP A 286 0.14 -16.44 0.51
C ASP A 286 -1.11 -15.57 0.79
N GLY A 287 -2.31 -16.07 0.50
CA GLY A 287 -3.59 -15.40 0.68
C GLY A 287 -3.93 -14.37 -0.40
N ARG A 288 -3.10 -14.19 -1.42
CA ARG A 288 -3.39 -13.33 -2.56
C ARG A 288 -4.32 -14.01 -3.56
N ILE A 289 -5.08 -13.21 -4.29
CA ILE A 289 -5.97 -13.72 -5.34
C ILE A 289 -5.12 -14.23 -6.49
N LYS A 290 -5.42 -15.48 -6.93
CA LYS A 290 -4.79 -16.08 -8.10
C LYS A 290 -5.30 -15.40 -9.36
N VAL A 291 -4.38 -14.87 -10.15
CA VAL A 291 -4.70 -14.30 -11.46
C VAL A 291 -3.83 -14.92 -12.54
N ASP A 292 -4.37 -14.95 -13.74
CA ASP A 292 -3.53 -15.15 -14.92
C ASP A 292 -2.43 -14.07 -14.95
N PRO A 293 -1.16 -14.47 -14.97
CA PRO A 293 -0.04 -13.54 -14.76
C PRO A 293 0.14 -12.55 -15.92
N SER A 294 -0.50 -12.78 -17.07
CA SER A 294 -0.42 -11.91 -18.24
C SER A 294 -1.59 -10.94 -18.33
N THR A 295 -2.79 -11.35 -17.90
CA THR A 295 -4.03 -10.61 -18.17
C THR A 295 -4.72 -10.05 -16.94
N ALA A 296 -4.30 -10.45 -15.73
CA ALA A 296 -4.90 -10.13 -14.42
C ALA A 296 -6.34 -10.68 -14.23
N ARG A 297 -6.83 -11.57 -15.08
CA ARG A 297 -8.11 -12.26 -14.87
C ARG A 297 -8.01 -13.21 -13.69
N VAL A 298 -9.04 -13.25 -12.85
CA VAL A 298 -9.09 -14.16 -11.69
C VAL A 298 -9.48 -15.57 -12.17
N GLU A 299 -8.59 -16.52 -11.97
CA GLU A 299 -8.83 -17.92 -12.35
C GLU A 299 -9.98 -18.52 -11.52
N GLY A 300 -10.95 -19.11 -12.18
CA GLY A 300 -12.09 -19.77 -11.53
C GLY A 300 -13.21 -18.84 -11.04
N ALA A 301 -13.11 -17.51 -11.22
CA ALA A 301 -14.15 -16.56 -10.80
C ALA A 301 -15.17 -16.23 -11.91
N GLY A 302 -15.08 -16.87 -13.05
CA GLY A 302 -15.91 -16.59 -14.21
C GLY A 302 -15.45 -15.35 -15.01
N PRO A 303 -16.21 -14.98 -16.07
CA PRO A 303 -15.77 -13.95 -17.00
C PRO A 303 -15.80 -12.54 -16.38
N ARG A 304 -14.87 -11.67 -16.82
CA ARG A 304 -14.81 -10.25 -16.45
C ARG A 304 -14.60 -10.00 -14.95
N VAL A 305 -13.85 -10.90 -14.27
CA VAL A 305 -13.37 -10.71 -12.89
C VAL A 305 -11.86 -10.60 -12.91
N TYR A 306 -11.34 -9.55 -12.29
CA TYR A 306 -9.91 -9.20 -12.28
C TYR A 306 -9.45 -8.92 -10.86
N ALA A 307 -8.17 -9.15 -10.56
CA ALA A 307 -7.57 -8.66 -9.33
C ALA A 307 -6.28 -7.91 -9.61
N PHE A 308 -6.08 -6.80 -8.88
CA PHE A 308 -5.03 -5.84 -9.16
C PHE A 308 -4.43 -5.24 -7.89
N GLY A 309 -3.14 -4.88 -7.92
CA GLY A 309 -2.41 -4.37 -6.77
C GLY A 309 -2.04 -5.45 -5.76
N ASP A 310 -1.81 -5.05 -4.49
CA ASP A 310 -1.25 -5.91 -3.45
C ASP A 310 -2.20 -7.06 -3.01
N ALA A 311 -3.47 -7.03 -3.40
CA ALA A 311 -4.42 -8.11 -3.17
C ALA A 311 -4.22 -9.29 -4.12
N SER A 312 -3.49 -9.11 -5.22
CA SER A 312 -3.23 -10.13 -6.24
C SER A 312 -1.76 -10.53 -6.30
N ASN A 313 -1.48 -11.65 -6.93
CA ASN A 313 -0.12 -12.11 -7.21
C ASN A 313 0.45 -11.63 -8.56
N LEU A 314 -0.21 -10.64 -9.21
CA LEU A 314 0.17 -10.16 -10.54
C LEU A 314 1.57 -9.55 -10.59
N HIS A 315 1.92 -8.72 -9.61
CA HIS A 315 3.20 -8.03 -9.55
C HIS A 315 3.64 -7.75 -8.11
N ARG A 316 4.93 -7.41 -7.96
CA ARG A 316 5.47 -6.97 -6.66
C ARG A 316 4.82 -5.67 -6.21
N PRO A 317 4.61 -5.45 -4.88
CA PRO A 317 4.06 -4.22 -4.32
C PRO A 317 4.94 -3.00 -4.62
N PHE A 318 4.63 -2.28 -5.70
CA PHE A 318 5.35 -1.06 -6.09
C PHE A 318 4.49 -0.20 -7.02
N ILE A 319 4.30 1.07 -6.68
CA ILE A 319 3.42 2.01 -7.41
C ILE A 319 3.81 2.14 -8.89
N TYR A 320 5.10 2.08 -9.20
CA TYR A 320 5.60 2.14 -10.56
C TYR A 320 5.05 1.01 -11.44
N PHE A 321 5.10 -0.24 -10.95
CA PHE A 321 4.55 -1.38 -11.69
C PHE A 321 3.03 -1.29 -11.85
N LEU A 322 2.35 -0.78 -10.84
CA LEU A 322 0.91 -0.54 -10.90
C LEU A 322 0.56 0.45 -12.02
N LYS A 323 1.28 1.57 -12.15
CA LYS A 323 1.07 2.53 -13.24
C LYS A 323 1.28 1.91 -14.63
N LEU A 324 2.28 1.04 -14.77
CA LEU A 324 2.54 0.35 -16.04
C LEU A 324 1.48 -0.72 -16.35
N ALA A 325 0.96 -1.41 -15.34
CA ALA A 325 -0.02 -2.48 -15.53
C ALA A 325 -1.45 -1.95 -15.76
N THR A 326 -1.79 -0.75 -15.27
CA THR A 326 -3.14 -0.18 -15.41
C THR A 326 -3.64 -0.09 -16.85
N PRO A 327 -2.86 0.40 -17.85
CA PRO A 327 -3.29 0.44 -19.24
C PRO A 327 -3.47 -0.96 -19.86
N ILE A 328 -2.69 -1.95 -19.41
CA ILE A 328 -2.78 -3.34 -19.87
C ILE A 328 -4.09 -3.95 -19.35
N LEU A 329 -4.33 -3.83 -18.05
CA LEU A 329 -5.58 -4.25 -17.41
C LEU A 329 -6.80 -3.60 -18.08
N GLY A 330 -6.77 -2.28 -18.26
CA GLY A 330 -7.87 -1.55 -18.89
C GLY A 330 -8.14 -1.97 -20.33
N HIS A 331 -7.08 -2.29 -21.10
CA HIS A 331 -7.25 -2.83 -22.47
C HIS A 331 -7.97 -4.19 -22.45
N ASN A 332 -7.57 -5.09 -21.56
CA ASN A 332 -8.15 -6.44 -21.46
C ASN A 332 -9.60 -6.37 -20.95
N ILE A 333 -9.89 -5.50 -19.98
CA ILE A 333 -11.26 -5.22 -19.53
C ILE A 333 -12.12 -4.71 -20.68
N LYS A 334 -11.62 -3.73 -21.46
CA LYS A 334 -12.34 -3.19 -22.61
C LYS A 334 -12.68 -4.28 -23.62
N ARG A 335 -11.70 -5.12 -23.96
CA ARG A 335 -11.89 -6.24 -24.87
C ARG A 335 -13.00 -7.17 -24.40
N ASP A 336 -12.96 -7.60 -23.13
CA ASP A 336 -13.95 -8.49 -22.55
C ASP A 336 -15.36 -7.87 -22.49
N LEU A 337 -15.45 -6.55 -22.24
CA LEU A 337 -16.72 -5.82 -22.24
C LEU A 337 -17.29 -5.69 -23.67
N LEU A 338 -16.45 -5.49 -24.69
CA LEU A 338 -16.86 -5.44 -26.09
C LEU A 338 -17.37 -6.80 -26.56
N ILE A 339 -16.69 -7.90 -26.19
CA ILE A 339 -17.17 -9.27 -26.49
C ILE A 339 -18.52 -9.50 -25.80
N ALA A 340 -18.67 -9.12 -24.54
CA ALA A 340 -19.93 -9.24 -23.81
C ALA A 340 -21.07 -8.36 -24.37
N ALA A 341 -20.73 -7.33 -25.15
CA ALA A 341 -21.65 -6.49 -25.90
C ALA A 341 -21.95 -7.03 -27.32
N GLY A 342 -21.47 -8.25 -27.65
CA GLY A 342 -21.74 -8.90 -28.92
C GLY A 342 -20.75 -8.59 -30.05
N LYS A 343 -19.61 -7.97 -29.75
CA LYS A 343 -18.54 -7.80 -30.75
C LYS A 343 -17.81 -9.12 -30.96
N ASP A 344 -17.50 -9.43 -32.22
CA ASP A 344 -16.70 -10.59 -32.56
C ASP A 344 -15.28 -10.47 -32.00
N ALA A 345 -14.85 -11.48 -31.26
CA ALA A 345 -13.54 -11.53 -30.59
C ALA A 345 -12.36 -11.47 -31.57
N GLU A 346 -12.54 -12.03 -32.78
CA GLU A 346 -11.51 -12.04 -33.83
C GLU A 346 -11.32 -10.65 -34.48
N SER A 347 -12.37 -9.81 -34.44
CA SER A 347 -12.32 -8.43 -34.94
C SER A 347 -11.66 -7.46 -33.98
N LEU A 348 -11.43 -7.85 -32.73
CA LEU A 348 -10.84 -7.03 -31.69
C LEU A 348 -9.34 -7.27 -31.55
N ALA A 349 -8.59 -6.22 -31.18
CA ALA A 349 -7.18 -6.37 -30.83
C ALA A 349 -7.03 -7.43 -29.73
N ALA A 350 -6.01 -8.28 -29.84
CA ALA A 350 -5.69 -9.31 -28.86
C ALA A 350 -5.44 -8.73 -27.46
N ASP A 351 -5.49 -9.57 -26.45
CA ASP A 351 -5.11 -9.19 -25.09
C ASP A 351 -3.71 -8.60 -25.06
N LYS A 352 -3.53 -7.61 -24.23
CA LYS A 352 -2.20 -7.12 -23.85
C LYS A 352 -1.67 -7.94 -22.69
N GLU A 353 -0.41 -8.36 -22.81
CA GLU A 353 0.24 -9.15 -21.77
C GLU A 353 1.04 -8.29 -20.83
N TRP A 354 0.82 -8.48 -19.53
CA TRP A 354 1.72 -8.00 -18.49
C TRP A 354 2.96 -8.92 -18.47
N LYS A 355 4.14 -8.31 -18.47
CA LYS A 355 5.40 -9.03 -18.29
C LYS A 355 6.07 -8.53 -17.03
N THR A 356 6.20 -9.42 -16.04
CA THR A 356 6.89 -9.10 -14.79
C THR A 356 8.36 -8.83 -15.07
N ASP A 357 8.82 -7.64 -14.68
CA ASP A 357 10.24 -7.30 -14.73
C ASP A 357 10.95 -7.84 -13.48
N PRO A 358 11.90 -8.77 -13.60
CA PRO A 358 12.60 -9.35 -12.45
C PRO A 358 13.65 -8.42 -11.86
N ARG A 359 14.01 -7.34 -12.56
CA ARG A 359 15.07 -6.42 -12.12
C ARG A 359 14.70 -5.71 -10.83
N GLU A 360 15.71 -5.39 -10.03
CA GLU A 360 15.52 -4.60 -8.82
C GLU A 360 14.93 -3.23 -9.16
N ALA A 361 13.90 -2.83 -8.39
CA ALA A 361 13.31 -1.50 -8.48
C ALA A 361 12.77 -1.12 -7.10
N GLN A 362 13.45 -0.24 -6.38
CA GLN A 362 13.00 0.29 -5.10
C GLN A 362 13.75 1.58 -4.76
N LEU A 363 13.03 2.58 -4.25
CA LEU A 363 13.58 3.82 -3.73
C LEU A 363 13.30 3.87 -2.22
N VAL A 364 14.33 4.07 -1.41
CA VAL A 364 14.26 4.06 0.07
C VAL A 364 14.84 5.35 0.62
N THR A 365 14.07 6.07 1.42
CA THR A 365 14.50 7.29 2.10
C THR A 365 15.11 6.95 3.46
N LEU A 366 16.11 7.70 3.86
CA LEU A 366 16.85 7.49 5.11
C LEU A 366 16.96 8.82 5.84
N GLY A 367 15.83 9.21 6.47
CA GLY A 367 15.60 10.54 6.96
C GLY A 367 15.38 11.55 5.82
N ARG A 368 15.51 12.85 6.11
CA ARG A 368 15.15 13.92 5.17
C ARG A 368 16.15 14.15 4.03
N ASN A 369 17.42 13.75 4.21
CA ASN A 369 18.52 14.18 3.33
C ASN A 369 19.26 13.02 2.64
N LYS A 370 19.02 11.78 3.05
CA LYS A 370 19.70 10.62 2.49
C LYS A 370 18.67 9.66 1.86
N ALA A 371 19.11 8.97 0.83
CA ALA A 371 18.31 7.96 0.19
C ALA A 371 19.21 6.97 -0.55
N VAL A 372 18.70 5.77 -0.76
CA VAL A 372 19.31 4.75 -1.61
C VAL A 372 18.26 4.20 -2.56
N GLY A 373 18.66 3.70 -3.72
CA GLY A 373 17.67 3.11 -4.61
C GLY A 373 18.24 2.52 -5.90
N VAL A 374 17.36 1.74 -6.50
CA VAL A 374 17.56 1.07 -7.79
C VAL A 374 16.30 1.28 -8.63
N VAL A 375 16.45 1.52 -9.90
CA VAL A 375 15.38 1.52 -10.89
C VAL A 375 15.81 0.67 -12.07
N MET A 376 15.00 -0.33 -12.42
CA MET A 376 15.24 -1.25 -13.52
C MET A 376 16.67 -1.89 -13.46
N GLY A 377 17.11 -2.29 -12.25
CA GLY A 377 18.41 -2.88 -12.01
C GLY A 377 19.59 -1.90 -11.96
N THR A 378 19.38 -0.61 -12.25
CA THR A 378 20.40 0.42 -12.21
C THR A 378 20.41 1.12 -10.84
N LYS A 379 21.54 1.05 -10.12
CA LYS A 379 21.75 1.81 -8.87
C LYS A 379 21.77 3.31 -9.19
N LEU A 380 20.91 4.06 -8.51
CA LEU A 380 20.87 5.51 -8.66
C LEU A 380 21.75 6.20 -7.61
N PRO A 381 22.39 7.33 -7.95
CA PRO A 381 23.02 8.21 -6.96
C PRO A 381 22.01 8.63 -5.88
N GLY A 382 22.45 8.65 -4.61
CA GLY A 382 21.54 8.95 -3.48
C GLY A 382 20.86 10.32 -3.59
N TRP A 383 21.52 11.34 -4.15
CA TRP A 383 20.94 12.66 -4.39
C TRP A 383 19.80 12.62 -5.40
N LEU A 384 19.87 11.74 -6.41
CA LEU A 384 18.81 11.56 -7.41
C LEU A 384 17.61 10.84 -6.81
N VAL A 385 17.83 9.80 -5.99
CA VAL A 385 16.76 9.14 -5.25
C VAL A 385 16.08 10.12 -4.29
N TRP A 386 16.88 10.95 -3.62
CA TRP A 386 16.37 12.00 -2.75
C TRP A 386 15.51 13.02 -3.54
N TRP A 387 15.93 13.43 -4.70
CA TRP A 387 15.16 14.33 -5.58
C TRP A 387 13.80 13.76 -5.94
N PHE A 388 13.74 12.48 -6.32
CA PHE A 388 12.50 11.82 -6.73
C PHE A 388 11.57 11.48 -5.57
N LYS A 389 12.11 11.02 -4.44
CA LYS A 389 11.30 10.53 -3.32
C LYS A 389 11.63 11.23 -2.00
N GLY A 390 12.89 11.50 -1.69
CA GLY A 390 13.32 11.95 -0.36
C GLY A 390 12.84 13.35 0.01
N ARG A 391 12.73 14.25 -0.95
CA ARG A 391 12.36 15.65 -0.75
C ARG A 391 10.99 15.79 -0.06
N ASP A 392 10.00 15.06 -0.52
CA ASP A 392 8.61 15.11 -0.05
C ASP A 392 8.03 13.74 0.30
N ALA A 393 8.91 12.77 0.53
CA ALA A 393 8.55 11.37 0.80
C ALA A 393 7.66 10.74 -0.29
N GLY A 394 7.69 11.27 -1.53
CA GLY A 394 6.95 10.76 -2.67
C GLY A 394 5.53 11.31 -2.82
N VAL A 395 5.16 12.36 -2.08
CA VAL A 395 3.83 13.00 -2.20
C VAL A 395 3.58 13.52 -3.60
N SER A 396 4.56 14.19 -4.22
CA SER A 396 4.44 14.72 -5.58
C SER A 396 4.16 13.63 -6.63
N MET A 397 4.60 12.39 -6.39
CA MET A 397 4.37 11.26 -7.28
C MET A 397 2.93 10.72 -7.23
N ALA A 398 2.20 11.01 -6.15
CA ALA A 398 0.85 10.50 -5.93
C ALA A 398 -0.25 11.46 -6.44
N GLY A 399 0.00 12.76 -6.45
CA GLY A 399 -1.00 13.76 -6.81
C GLY A 399 -1.58 13.62 -8.22
N GLY A 400 -0.75 13.25 -9.20
CA GLY A 400 -1.18 12.97 -10.57
C GLY A 400 -2.14 11.78 -10.66
N LEU A 401 -1.90 10.76 -9.84
CA LEU A 401 -2.73 9.57 -9.79
C LEU A 401 -4.12 9.88 -9.20
N TRP A 402 -4.17 10.59 -8.07
CA TRP A 402 -5.44 10.91 -7.40
C TRP A 402 -6.36 11.75 -8.27
N GLY A 403 -5.82 12.71 -9.00
CA GLY A 403 -6.55 13.56 -9.95
C GLY A 403 -6.71 12.96 -11.35
N GLY A 404 -6.24 11.72 -11.57
CA GLY A 404 -6.33 11.02 -12.85
C GLY A 404 -5.44 11.61 -13.95
N LYS A 405 -4.47 12.47 -13.65
CA LYS A 405 -3.58 13.07 -14.65
C LYS A 405 -2.55 12.09 -15.22
N ASP A 406 -2.36 10.98 -14.54
CA ASP A 406 -1.42 9.93 -14.94
C ASP A 406 -2.01 8.96 -15.99
N PHE A 407 -3.30 9.11 -16.29
CA PHE A 407 -4.06 8.23 -17.20
C PHE A 407 -4.88 9.00 -18.22
#